data_04f7a62787d918078f6d6cfcc5390ec0
#
_entry.id   04f7a62787d918078f6d6cfcc5390ec0
#
_cell.length_a   1.000
_cell.length_b   1.000
_cell.length_c   1.000
_cell.angle_alpha   90.00
_cell.angle_beta   90.00
_cell.angle_gamma   90.00
#
_symmetry.space_group_name_H-M   'P 1'
#
loop_
_entity.id
_entity.type
_entity.pdbx_description
1 polymer ?
#
loop_
_entity_poly.entity_id
_entity_poly.type
_entity_poly.pdbx_seq_one_letter_code
_entity_poly.pdbx_strand_id
1 'polypeptide(L)'
;MTEEYKIIPYKKVFPLLRKNLGVEFYSKFDYRVETNQGLVYKIGNQLIFLAKNKHCCIIFEDEVVLTRMIENDNFPIEEPEWNPFAREKDRIMNFHNQYEHYKEFLNKQLGFQIESVDMSSIEKYLSKVIGRTIKKVATEKEIIGLISVVGQKFKELYPSKWFGTKRYGTYNSYLEPNLVTNVNRVIPVTDLVMSNLKWKVKNVQLIFSGLNFFNKTELEIGFDYDQYIKYREIEQIE
;
A
#
# COMPACT_ATOMS: atom_id res chain seq x y z
N MET A 1 -16.83 25.90 19.33
CA MET A 1 -15.69 25.81 18.40
C MET A 1 -16.29 25.64 17.02
N THR A 2 -16.19 26.64 16.16
CA THR A 2 -16.59 26.55 14.77
C THR A 2 -15.68 25.52 14.10
N GLU A 3 -16.25 24.51 13.45
CA GLU A 3 -15.48 23.53 12.69
C GLU A 3 -14.79 24.30 11.54
N GLU A 4 -13.47 24.41 11.60
CA GLU A 4 -12.65 25.12 10.61
C GLU A 4 -12.67 24.46 9.22
N TYR A 5 -13.23 23.25 9.12
CA TYR A 5 -13.39 22.48 7.88
C TYR A 5 -14.48 21.41 8.02
N LYS A 6 -14.95 20.91 6.89
CA LYS A 6 -15.97 19.86 6.80
C LYS A 6 -15.53 18.70 5.92
N ILE A 7 -15.48 17.50 6.49
CA ILE A 7 -15.18 16.27 5.74
C ILE A 7 -16.48 15.71 5.16
N ILE A 8 -16.50 15.51 3.86
CA ILE A 8 -17.67 15.01 3.14
C ILE A 8 -17.26 13.81 2.27
N PRO A 9 -18.02 12.70 2.27
CA PRO A 9 -17.78 11.60 1.36
C PRO A 9 -17.77 12.07 -0.10
N TYR A 10 -16.76 11.66 -0.87
CA TYR A 10 -16.58 12.07 -2.27
C TYR A 10 -17.85 11.88 -3.12
N LYS A 11 -18.56 10.76 -2.92
CA LYS A 11 -19.83 10.46 -3.62
C LYS A 11 -20.91 11.52 -3.41
N LYS A 12 -20.88 12.24 -2.28
CA LYS A 12 -21.83 13.33 -2.00
C LYS A 12 -21.37 14.67 -2.54
N VAL A 13 -20.05 14.88 -2.61
CA VAL A 13 -19.49 16.18 -3.00
C VAL A 13 -19.46 16.33 -4.52
N PHE A 14 -19.09 15.30 -5.25
CA PHE A 14 -18.95 15.38 -6.70
C PHE A 14 -20.22 15.84 -7.42
N PRO A 15 -21.41 15.34 -7.09
CA PRO A 15 -22.66 15.88 -7.65
C PRO A 15 -22.93 17.34 -7.27
N LEU A 16 -22.58 17.75 -6.04
CA LEU A 16 -22.73 19.14 -5.59
C LEU A 16 -21.79 20.07 -6.32
N LEU A 17 -20.53 19.70 -6.51
CA LEU A 17 -19.56 20.46 -7.29
C LEU A 17 -20.01 20.60 -8.75
N ARG A 18 -20.48 19.53 -9.38
CA ARG A 18 -21.02 19.56 -10.72
C ARG A 18 -22.25 20.45 -10.84
N LYS A 19 -23.14 20.41 -9.86
CA LYS A 19 -24.36 21.24 -9.86
C LYS A 19 -24.05 22.72 -9.71
N ASN A 20 -23.11 23.05 -8.82
CA ASN A 20 -22.79 24.44 -8.47
C ASN A 20 -21.78 25.09 -9.42
N LEU A 21 -20.84 24.32 -9.94
CA LEU A 21 -19.71 24.81 -10.74
C LEU A 21 -19.78 24.40 -12.21
N GLY A 22 -20.77 23.58 -12.58
CA GLY A 22 -20.95 23.05 -13.94
C GLY A 22 -20.06 21.87 -14.28
N VAL A 23 -20.20 21.39 -15.52
CA VAL A 23 -19.46 20.20 -16.01
C VAL A 23 -17.95 20.50 -16.14
N GLU A 24 -17.61 21.76 -16.35
CA GLU A 24 -16.25 22.25 -16.57
C GLU A 24 -15.59 22.78 -15.30
N PHE A 25 -16.01 22.32 -14.11
CA PHE A 25 -15.46 22.89 -12.88
C PHE A 25 -13.93 22.75 -12.79
N TYR A 26 -13.34 21.70 -13.39
CA TYR A 26 -11.89 21.53 -13.47
C TYR A 26 -11.17 22.61 -14.30
N SER A 27 -11.85 23.34 -15.15
CA SER A 27 -11.30 24.44 -15.95
C SER A 27 -11.44 25.82 -15.28
N LYS A 28 -12.13 25.89 -14.15
CA LYS A 28 -12.45 27.14 -13.44
C LYS A 28 -11.64 27.37 -12.18
N PHE A 29 -10.46 26.75 -12.07
CA PHE A 29 -9.63 26.90 -10.87
C PHE A 29 -8.93 28.27 -10.85
N ASP A 30 -9.02 28.93 -9.71
CA ASP A 30 -8.16 30.09 -9.42
C ASP A 30 -6.74 29.62 -9.12
N TYR A 31 -6.60 28.51 -8.41
CA TYR A 31 -5.34 27.77 -8.31
C TYR A 31 -5.58 26.28 -8.03
N ARG A 32 -4.54 25.48 -8.30
CA ARG A 32 -4.47 24.05 -8.03
C ARG A 32 -3.10 23.72 -7.44
N VAL A 33 -3.10 23.05 -6.29
CA VAL A 33 -1.88 22.54 -5.63
C VAL A 33 -1.97 21.03 -5.54
N GLU A 34 -0.92 20.33 -5.93
CA GLU A 34 -0.79 18.91 -5.73
C GLU A 34 -0.02 18.64 -4.42
N THR A 35 -0.58 17.78 -3.58
CA THR A 35 0.04 17.32 -2.34
C THR A 35 0.23 15.80 -2.40
N ASN A 36 0.97 15.23 -1.46
CA ASN A 36 1.11 13.78 -1.36
C ASN A 36 -0.23 13.07 -1.11
N GLN A 37 -1.14 13.73 -0.40
CA GLN A 37 -2.43 13.17 0.00
C GLN A 37 -3.58 13.45 -0.97
N GLY A 38 -3.48 14.49 -1.80
CA GLY A 38 -4.58 14.88 -2.66
C GLY A 38 -4.31 16.08 -3.54
N LEU A 39 -5.39 16.61 -4.08
CA LEU A 39 -5.39 17.81 -4.90
C LEU A 39 -6.21 18.89 -4.20
N VAL A 40 -5.61 20.04 -4.03
CA VAL A 40 -6.25 21.23 -3.47
C VAL A 40 -6.70 22.13 -4.61
N TYR A 41 -7.92 22.62 -4.50
CA TYR A 41 -8.50 23.54 -5.46
C TYR A 41 -9.07 24.77 -4.77
N LYS A 42 -8.89 25.93 -5.40
CA LYS A 42 -9.63 27.15 -5.10
C LYS A 42 -10.46 27.54 -6.30
N ILE A 43 -11.74 27.72 -6.10
CA ILE A 43 -12.71 28.09 -7.15
C ILE A 43 -13.61 29.17 -6.56
N GLY A 44 -13.34 30.44 -6.88
CA GLY A 44 -14.00 31.57 -6.22
C GLY A 44 -13.79 31.52 -4.72
N ASN A 45 -14.88 31.45 -3.95
CA ASN A 45 -14.83 31.35 -2.49
C ASN A 45 -14.78 29.89 -1.97
N GLN A 46 -14.67 28.90 -2.83
CA GLN A 46 -14.63 27.50 -2.43
C GLN A 46 -13.20 27.00 -2.34
N LEU A 47 -12.82 26.53 -1.15
CA LEU A 47 -11.54 25.92 -0.84
C LEU A 47 -11.78 24.43 -0.64
N ILE A 48 -11.23 23.62 -1.52
CA ILE A 48 -11.57 22.20 -1.61
C ILE A 48 -10.30 21.36 -1.71
N PHE A 49 -10.21 20.37 -0.83
CA PHE A 49 -9.23 19.29 -0.97
C PHE A 49 -9.92 18.02 -1.44
N LEU A 50 -9.45 17.43 -2.52
CA LEU A 50 -9.89 16.12 -3.03
C LEU A 50 -8.82 15.08 -2.73
N ALA A 51 -9.14 14.15 -1.87
CA ALA A 51 -8.24 13.04 -1.58
C ALA A 51 -7.98 12.18 -2.83
N LYS A 52 -6.73 11.81 -3.08
CA LYS A 52 -6.35 10.99 -4.25
C LYS A 52 -7.12 9.67 -4.34
N ASN A 53 -7.52 9.09 -3.20
CA ASN A 53 -8.29 7.84 -3.16
C ASN A 53 -9.77 8.00 -3.50
N LYS A 54 -10.26 9.22 -3.64
CA LYS A 54 -11.67 9.51 -3.92
C LYS A 54 -12.66 9.00 -2.83
N HIS A 55 -12.23 8.84 -1.58
CA HIS A 55 -13.14 8.47 -0.50
C HIS A 55 -13.76 9.69 0.17
N CYS A 56 -13.00 10.75 0.35
CA CYS A 56 -13.49 11.97 0.94
C CYS A 56 -13.01 13.22 0.22
N CYS A 57 -13.68 14.31 0.57
CA CYS A 57 -13.35 15.66 0.19
C CYS A 57 -13.42 16.51 1.46
N ILE A 58 -12.53 17.48 1.59
CA ILE A 58 -12.57 18.45 2.69
C ILE A 58 -12.91 19.80 2.10
N ILE A 59 -13.92 20.45 2.65
CA ILE A 59 -14.27 21.83 2.33
C ILE A 59 -13.79 22.69 3.50
N PHE A 60 -12.98 23.70 3.21
CA PHE A 60 -12.47 24.63 4.19
C PHE A 60 -13.27 25.93 4.14
N GLU A 61 -13.54 26.47 5.30
CA GLU A 61 -14.15 27.79 5.45
C GLU A 61 -13.08 28.89 5.59
N ASP A 62 -11.85 28.49 5.99
CA ASP A 62 -10.72 29.37 6.20
C ASP A 62 -9.50 28.95 5.36
N GLU A 63 -8.96 29.92 4.61
CA GLU A 63 -7.76 29.74 3.79
C GLU A 63 -6.50 29.52 4.65
N VAL A 64 -6.45 30.06 5.84
CA VAL A 64 -5.31 29.88 6.77
C VAL A 64 -5.20 28.43 7.20
N VAL A 65 -6.33 27.77 7.49
CA VAL A 65 -6.36 26.35 7.85
C VAL A 65 -5.90 25.47 6.69
N LEU A 66 -6.39 25.77 5.48
CA LEU A 66 -5.97 25.06 4.28
C LEU A 66 -4.46 25.23 4.02
N THR A 67 -3.95 26.48 4.09
CA THR A 67 -2.51 26.75 3.86
C THR A 67 -1.64 25.98 4.83
N ARG A 68 -1.96 25.97 6.12
CA ARG A 68 -1.26 25.20 7.15
C ARG A 68 -1.25 23.68 6.84
N MET A 69 -2.36 23.15 6.35
CA MET A 69 -2.42 21.72 5.97
C MET A 69 -1.62 21.40 4.70
N ILE A 70 -1.55 22.34 3.75
CA ILE A 70 -0.69 22.20 2.56
C ILE A 70 0.78 22.21 2.97
N GLU A 71 1.20 23.17 3.78
CA GLU A 71 2.60 23.33 4.23
C GLU A 71 3.10 22.13 5.02
N ASN A 72 2.24 21.56 5.87
CA ASN A 72 2.57 20.36 6.65
C ASN A 72 2.29 19.05 5.93
N ASP A 73 1.70 19.09 4.73
CA ASP A 73 1.18 17.93 3.98
C ASP A 73 0.40 16.93 4.87
N ASN A 74 -0.42 17.48 5.77
CA ASN A 74 -1.16 16.72 6.78
C ASN A 74 -2.64 17.11 6.77
N PHE A 75 -3.43 16.34 6.03
CA PHE A 75 -4.88 16.51 5.96
C PHE A 75 -5.58 15.50 6.88
N PRO A 76 -6.71 15.88 7.54
CA PRO A 76 -7.47 15.01 8.43
C PRO A 76 -8.29 14.00 7.64
N ILE A 77 -7.62 13.13 6.92
CA ILE A 77 -8.24 12.04 6.15
C ILE A 77 -7.97 10.72 6.84
N GLU A 78 -9.03 9.96 7.01
CA GLU A 78 -8.90 8.56 7.43
C GLU A 78 -8.23 7.79 6.29
N GLU A 79 -7.18 7.05 6.64
CA GLU A 79 -6.57 6.11 5.71
C GLU A 79 -7.57 5.03 5.33
N PRO A 80 -7.53 4.54 4.08
CA PRO A 80 -8.36 3.39 3.72
C PRO A 80 -8.00 2.23 4.64
N GLU A 81 -9.03 1.58 5.18
CA GLU A 81 -8.94 0.45 6.13
C GLU A 81 -7.99 -0.70 5.67
N TRP A 82 -7.47 -0.64 4.47
CA TRP A 82 -6.70 -1.74 3.89
C TRP A 82 -5.32 -1.34 3.35
N ASN A 83 -4.73 -0.22 3.78
CA ASN A 83 -3.32 0.04 3.53
C ASN A 83 -2.48 -0.58 4.66
N PRO A 84 -1.94 -1.80 4.50
CA PRO A 84 -1.29 -2.54 5.58
C PRO A 84 0.02 -1.90 6.03
N PHE A 85 0.48 -0.86 5.35
CA PHE A 85 1.81 -0.29 5.57
C PHE A 85 1.81 1.06 6.26
N ALA A 86 0.70 1.78 6.22
CA ALA A 86 0.66 3.15 6.71
C ALA A 86 0.82 3.26 8.24
N ARG A 87 0.37 2.25 8.98
CA ARG A 87 0.41 2.22 10.46
C ARG A 87 1.45 1.27 11.04
N GLU A 88 2.16 0.55 10.21
CA GLU A 88 2.98 -0.59 10.61
C GLU A 88 4.48 -0.39 10.38
N LYS A 89 4.92 0.89 10.24
CA LYS A 89 6.34 1.18 9.96
C LYS A 89 7.28 0.47 10.95
N ASP A 90 7.01 0.59 12.24
CA ASP A 90 7.87 0.00 13.28
C ASP A 90 7.88 -1.53 13.23
N ARG A 91 6.75 -2.14 12.86
CA ARG A 91 6.68 -3.60 12.67
C ARG A 91 7.43 -4.03 11.42
N ILE A 92 7.35 -3.26 10.34
CA ILE A 92 8.06 -3.56 9.10
C ILE A 92 9.56 -3.45 9.30
N MET A 93 10.04 -2.47 10.05
CA MET A 93 11.46 -2.29 10.36
C MET A 93 12.06 -3.48 11.13
N ASN A 94 11.25 -4.19 11.92
CA ASN A 94 11.69 -5.35 12.71
C ASN A 94 11.23 -6.71 12.14
N PHE A 95 10.59 -6.71 11.00
CA PHE A 95 9.85 -7.85 10.51
C PHE A 95 10.75 -9.02 10.03
N HIS A 96 11.99 -8.74 9.64
CA HIS A 96 12.97 -9.75 9.28
C HIS A 96 13.28 -10.76 10.44
N ASN A 97 13.12 -10.33 11.69
CA ASN A 97 13.31 -11.16 12.87
C ASN A 97 12.02 -11.85 13.37
N GLN A 98 10.89 -11.65 12.69
CA GLN A 98 9.57 -12.05 13.17
C GLN A 98 8.89 -13.12 12.30
N TYR A 99 9.65 -13.79 11.46
CA TYR A 99 9.08 -14.83 10.57
C TYR A 99 8.28 -15.89 11.33
N GLU A 100 8.84 -16.49 12.39
CA GLU A 100 8.17 -17.53 13.18
C GLU A 100 6.87 -16.98 13.81
N HIS A 101 6.93 -15.78 14.38
CA HIS A 101 5.74 -15.11 14.93
C HIS A 101 4.64 -14.94 13.89
N TYR A 102 4.98 -14.52 12.67
CA TYR A 102 3.99 -14.34 11.60
C TYR A 102 3.46 -15.67 11.08
N LYS A 103 4.29 -16.69 10.97
CA LYS A 103 3.88 -18.06 10.62
C LYS A 103 2.85 -18.59 11.62
N GLU A 104 3.17 -18.54 12.91
CA GLU A 104 2.27 -18.97 13.99
C GLU A 104 0.96 -18.18 13.99
N PHE A 105 1.06 -16.86 13.82
CA PHE A 105 -0.11 -15.99 13.72
C PHE A 105 -1.02 -16.39 12.55
N LEU A 106 -0.45 -16.61 11.35
CA LEU A 106 -1.21 -17.03 10.17
C LEU A 106 -1.84 -18.41 10.39
N ASN A 107 -1.10 -19.36 10.95
CA ASN A 107 -1.63 -20.68 11.30
C ASN A 107 -2.88 -20.56 12.18
N LYS A 108 -2.76 -19.81 13.26
CA LYS A 108 -3.86 -19.60 14.20
C LYS A 108 -5.07 -18.91 13.54
N GLN A 109 -4.83 -17.82 12.79
CA GLN A 109 -5.90 -17.02 12.19
C GLN A 109 -6.61 -17.73 11.04
N LEU A 110 -5.89 -18.55 10.29
CA LEU A 110 -6.40 -19.21 9.10
C LEU A 110 -6.77 -20.69 9.31
N GLY A 111 -6.54 -21.21 10.52
CA GLY A 111 -6.90 -22.57 10.91
C GLY A 111 -5.99 -23.63 10.30
N PHE A 112 -4.69 -23.32 10.15
CA PHE A 112 -3.68 -24.24 9.66
C PHE A 112 -2.77 -24.75 10.79
N GLN A 113 -2.08 -25.85 10.53
CA GLN A 113 -1.00 -26.41 11.37
C GLN A 113 0.22 -26.66 10.47
N ILE A 114 0.78 -25.57 9.92
CA ILE A 114 1.92 -25.64 9.02
C ILE A 114 3.20 -25.46 9.84
N GLU A 115 3.99 -26.50 9.95
CA GLU A 115 5.28 -26.49 10.66
C GLU A 115 6.40 -25.91 9.79
N SER A 116 6.50 -26.41 8.56
CA SER A 116 7.46 -25.92 7.56
C SER A 116 6.76 -25.30 6.37
N VAL A 117 7.18 -24.11 5.99
CA VAL A 117 6.58 -23.38 4.87
C VAL A 117 7.24 -23.81 3.57
N ASP A 118 6.52 -24.61 2.80
CA ASP A 118 6.81 -24.91 1.40
C ASP A 118 5.92 -24.12 0.44
N MET A 119 6.05 -24.36 -0.86
CA MET A 119 5.23 -23.69 -1.86
C MET A 119 3.74 -23.97 -1.70
N SER A 120 3.37 -25.22 -1.37
CA SER A 120 1.97 -25.60 -1.13
C SER A 120 1.39 -24.86 0.07
N SER A 121 2.20 -24.65 1.11
CA SER A 121 1.83 -23.86 2.29
C SER A 121 1.59 -22.40 1.94
N ILE A 122 2.45 -21.79 1.12
CA ILE A 122 2.28 -20.42 0.63
C ILE A 122 0.98 -20.28 -0.17
N GLU A 123 0.69 -21.22 -1.05
CA GLU A 123 -0.54 -21.24 -1.83
C GLU A 123 -1.79 -21.34 -0.94
N LYS A 124 -1.74 -22.16 0.13
CA LYS A 124 -2.83 -22.27 1.11
C LYS A 124 -3.05 -20.95 1.85
N TYR A 125 -1.98 -20.33 2.36
CA TYR A 125 -2.07 -19.03 3.02
C TYR A 125 -2.64 -17.96 2.09
N LEU A 126 -2.08 -17.84 0.87
CA LEU A 126 -2.55 -16.88 -0.13
C LEU A 126 -4.03 -17.07 -0.44
N SER A 127 -4.46 -18.28 -0.73
CA SER A 127 -5.86 -18.58 -1.05
C SER A 127 -6.84 -18.17 0.06
N LYS A 128 -6.46 -18.40 1.31
CA LYS A 128 -7.29 -18.02 2.46
C LYS A 128 -7.32 -16.51 2.67
N VAL A 129 -6.16 -15.84 2.60
CA VAL A 129 -6.09 -14.37 2.76
C VAL A 129 -6.80 -13.67 1.60
N ILE A 130 -6.67 -14.16 0.36
CA ILE A 130 -7.44 -13.65 -0.78
C ILE A 130 -8.93 -13.76 -0.51
N GLY A 131 -9.40 -14.92 -0.06
CA GLY A 131 -10.81 -15.13 0.27
C GLY A 131 -11.33 -14.18 1.36
N ARG A 132 -10.49 -13.86 2.33
CA ARG A 132 -10.80 -12.87 3.39
C ARG A 132 -10.77 -11.43 2.85
N THR A 133 -9.81 -11.11 1.99
CA THR A 133 -9.70 -9.77 1.36
C THR A 133 -10.92 -9.48 0.47
N ILE A 134 -11.38 -10.46 -0.31
CA ILE A 134 -12.60 -10.32 -1.12
C ILE A 134 -13.82 -10.01 -0.24
N LYS A 135 -13.89 -10.60 0.94
CA LYS A 135 -14.95 -10.37 1.94
C LYS A 135 -14.72 -9.11 2.80
N LYS A 136 -13.59 -8.40 2.58
CA LYS A 136 -13.15 -7.23 3.38
C LYS A 136 -13.00 -7.53 4.88
N VAL A 137 -12.53 -8.71 5.22
CA VAL A 137 -12.27 -9.16 6.60
C VAL A 137 -10.81 -9.55 6.84
N ALA A 138 -9.94 -9.48 5.82
CA ALA A 138 -8.51 -9.65 6.00
C ALA A 138 -7.95 -8.46 6.80
N THR A 139 -7.10 -8.77 7.77
CA THR A 139 -6.43 -7.75 8.59
C THR A 139 -5.10 -7.33 7.99
N GLU A 140 -4.63 -6.14 8.35
CA GLU A 140 -3.29 -5.65 7.98
C GLU A 140 -2.21 -6.64 8.43
N LYS A 141 -2.33 -7.17 9.64
CA LYS A 141 -1.39 -8.15 10.20
C LYS A 141 -1.33 -9.45 9.38
N GLU A 142 -2.46 -9.92 8.83
CA GLU A 142 -2.49 -11.08 7.94
C GLU A 142 -1.73 -10.82 6.65
N ILE A 143 -1.84 -9.63 6.08
CA ILE A 143 -1.15 -9.25 4.83
C ILE A 143 0.35 -9.12 5.07
N ILE A 144 0.76 -8.45 6.15
CA ILE A 144 2.17 -8.31 6.53
C ILE A 144 2.77 -9.68 6.84
N GLY A 145 2.05 -10.51 7.59
CA GLY A 145 2.47 -11.88 7.87
C GLY A 145 2.68 -12.70 6.60
N LEU A 146 1.78 -12.55 5.63
CA LEU A 146 1.91 -13.22 4.33
C LEU A 146 3.15 -12.75 3.56
N ILE A 147 3.45 -11.45 3.57
CA ILE A 147 4.67 -10.90 2.96
C ILE A 147 5.92 -11.46 3.65
N SER A 148 5.92 -11.53 5.00
CA SER A 148 7.02 -12.11 5.76
C SER A 148 7.28 -13.56 5.37
N VAL A 149 6.24 -14.38 5.33
CA VAL A 149 6.34 -15.81 5.03
C VAL A 149 6.79 -16.05 3.57
N VAL A 150 6.23 -15.31 2.61
CA VAL A 150 6.62 -15.39 1.20
C VAL A 150 8.08 -14.94 1.01
N GLY A 151 8.44 -13.84 1.64
CA GLY A 151 9.80 -13.31 1.54
C GLY A 151 10.84 -14.22 2.18
N GLN A 152 10.53 -14.85 3.32
CA GLN A 152 11.41 -15.85 3.92
C GLN A 152 11.66 -17.02 2.99
N LYS A 153 10.63 -17.46 2.24
CA LYS A 153 10.81 -18.50 1.23
C LYS A 153 11.74 -18.08 0.10
N PHE A 154 11.68 -16.82 -0.33
CA PHE A 154 12.65 -16.28 -1.28
C PHE A 154 14.06 -16.20 -0.70
N LYS A 155 14.23 -15.83 0.58
CA LYS A 155 15.55 -15.83 1.25
C LYS A 155 16.18 -17.21 1.32
N GLU A 156 15.39 -18.28 1.46
CA GLU A 156 15.87 -19.65 1.42
C GLU A 156 16.39 -20.07 0.03
N LEU A 157 15.78 -19.53 -1.02
CA LEU A 157 16.15 -19.85 -2.40
C LEU A 157 17.27 -18.94 -2.95
N TYR A 158 17.27 -17.69 -2.52
CA TYR A 158 18.19 -16.66 -3.00
C TYR A 158 18.78 -15.90 -1.81
N PRO A 159 20.10 -15.99 -1.56
CA PRO A 159 20.76 -15.19 -0.54
C PRO A 159 20.45 -13.71 -0.72
N SER A 160 19.72 -13.13 0.22
CA SER A 160 19.17 -11.78 0.07
C SER A 160 18.90 -11.13 1.42
N LYS A 161 18.77 -9.79 1.40
CA LYS A 161 18.45 -8.96 2.56
C LYS A 161 17.16 -8.18 2.34
N TRP A 162 16.46 -7.89 3.42
CA TRP A 162 15.30 -7.02 3.40
C TRP A 162 15.71 -5.55 3.31
N PHE A 163 15.02 -4.81 2.47
CA PHE A 163 15.05 -3.37 2.43
C PHE A 163 13.64 -2.82 2.19
N GLY A 164 13.42 -1.57 2.57
CA GLY A 164 12.16 -0.88 2.35
C GLY A 164 12.25 0.08 1.19
N THR A 165 11.22 0.12 0.35
CA THR A 165 11.03 1.23 -0.59
C THR A 165 9.91 2.10 -0.10
N LYS A 166 10.14 3.41 0.02
CA LYS A 166 9.07 4.36 0.29
C LYS A 166 8.24 4.53 -0.97
N ARG A 167 6.97 4.24 -0.86
CA ARG A 167 5.98 4.65 -1.85
C ARG A 167 5.19 5.83 -1.31
N TYR A 168 5.12 6.85 -2.10
CA TYR A 168 4.17 7.92 -1.88
C TYR A 168 2.80 7.42 -2.32
N GLY A 169 2.05 6.94 -1.36
CA GLY A 169 0.69 6.49 -1.56
C GLY A 169 -0.25 7.67 -1.69
N THR A 170 -1.50 7.35 -1.87
CA THR A 170 -2.58 8.31 -2.02
C THR A 170 -2.79 9.14 -0.73
N TYR A 171 -2.19 8.76 0.40
CA TYR A 171 -2.43 9.33 1.72
C TYR A 171 -1.17 9.63 2.52
N ASN A 172 -0.20 8.73 2.49
CA ASN A 172 1.05 8.87 3.22
C ASN A 172 2.13 8.10 2.50
N SER A 173 3.37 8.46 2.74
CA SER A 173 4.47 7.58 2.40
C SER A 173 4.36 6.31 3.26
N TYR A 174 4.45 5.18 2.65
CA TYR A 174 4.49 3.90 3.33
C TYR A 174 5.69 3.08 2.88
N LEU A 175 6.17 2.24 3.79
CA LEU A 175 7.34 1.43 3.55
C LEU A 175 6.92 0.06 3.00
N GLU A 176 7.35 -0.28 1.80
CA GLU A 176 7.14 -1.59 1.19
C GLU A 176 8.37 -2.47 1.39
N PRO A 177 8.28 -3.56 2.18
CA PRO A 177 9.39 -4.48 2.34
C PRO A 177 9.60 -5.31 1.06
N ASN A 178 10.84 -5.34 0.59
CA ASN A 178 11.28 -6.09 -0.56
C ASN A 178 12.63 -6.74 -0.25
N LEU A 179 13.10 -7.63 -1.10
CA LEU A 179 14.40 -8.27 -0.95
C LEU A 179 15.37 -7.79 -2.02
N VAL A 180 16.63 -7.63 -1.66
CA VAL A 180 17.74 -7.46 -2.60
C VAL A 180 18.70 -8.64 -2.45
N THR A 181 19.01 -9.30 -3.57
CA THR A 181 19.94 -10.43 -3.61
C THR A 181 21.38 -9.95 -3.59
N ASN A 182 22.30 -10.86 -3.28
CA ASN A 182 23.75 -10.57 -3.30
C ASN A 182 24.28 -10.18 -4.69
N VAL A 183 23.51 -10.44 -5.75
CA VAL A 183 23.83 -10.06 -7.14
C VAL A 183 23.05 -8.84 -7.60
N ASN A 184 22.63 -7.99 -6.68
CA ASN A 184 21.90 -6.75 -6.94
C ASN A 184 20.59 -6.92 -7.75
N ARG A 185 19.83 -7.97 -7.43
CA ARG A 185 18.47 -8.15 -7.99
C ARG A 185 17.43 -7.89 -6.93
N VAL A 186 16.38 -7.15 -7.27
CA VAL A 186 15.25 -6.88 -6.38
C VAL A 186 14.15 -7.88 -6.60
N ILE A 187 13.75 -8.54 -5.53
CA ILE A 187 12.54 -9.37 -5.49
C ILE A 187 11.44 -8.52 -4.85
N PRO A 188 10.44 -8.06 -5.61
CA PRO A 188 9.39 -7.16 -5.11
C PRO A 188 8.32 -7.96 -4.37
N VAL A 189 8.65 -8.49 -3.19
CA VAL A 189 7.79 -9.38 -2.40
C VAL A 189 6.44 -8.76 -2.12
N THR A 190 6.42 -7.47 -1.75
CA THR A 190 5.19 -6.74 -1.49
C THR A 190 4.30 -6.69 -2.73
N ASP A 191 4.84 -6.31 -3.89
CA ASP A 191 4.09 -6.24 -5.14
C ASP A 191 3.56 -7.62 -5.55
N LEU A 192 4.34 -8.68 -5.33
CA LEU A 192 3.92 -10.06 -5.61
C LEU A 192 2.71 -10.46 -4.77
N VAL A 193 2.77 -10.22 -3.46
CA VAL A 193 1.65 -10.54 -2.56
C VAL A 193 0.44 -9.66 -2.86
N MET A 194 0.63 -8.35 -2.95
CA MET A 194 -0.46 -7.39 -3.14
C MET A 194 -1.15 -7.53 -4.50
N SER A 195 -0.42 -7.87 -5.56
CA SER A 195 -1.01 -8.14 -6.87
C SER A 195 -1.97 -9.33 -6.81
N ASN A 196 -1.59 -10.39 -6.11
CA ASN A 196 -2.46 -11.54 -5.88
C ASN A 196 -3.74 -11.17 -5.12
N LEU A 197 -3.64 -10.32 -4.10
CA LEU A 197 -4.79 -9.89 -3.32
C LEU A 197 -5.76 -8.98 -4.10
N LYS A 198 -5.22 -8.14 -5.00
CA LYS A 198 -6.02 -7.18 -5.79
C LYS A 198 -6.78 -7.81 -6.95
N TRP A 199 -6.16 -8.77 -7.64
CA TRP A 199 -6.70 -9.27 -8.92
C TRP A 199 -7.78 -10.34 -8.79
N LYS A 200 -8.21 -10.70 -7.58
CA LYS A 200 -9.24 -11.74 -7.35
C LYS A 200 -8.95 -13.04 -8.11
N VAL A 201 -7.69 -13.42 -8.18
CA VAL A 201 -7.27 -14.56 -8.99
C VAL A 201 -7.83 -15.82 -8.37
N LYS A 202 -8.64 -16.53 -9.15
CA LYS A 202 -9.26 -17.79 -8.72
C LYS A 202 -8.24 -18.95 -8.64
N ASN A 203 -7.07 -18.77 -9.23
CA ASN A 203 -6.05 -19.81 -9.30
C ASN A 203 -4.68 -19.25 -8.92
N VAL A 204 -4.32 -19.37 -7.65
CA VAL A 204 -3.06 -18.87 -7.06
C VAL A 204 -1.83 -19.52 -7.69
N GLN A 205 -1.93 -20.80 -8.10
CA GLN A 205 -0.85 -21.50 -8.79
C GLN A 205 -0.39 -20.79 -10.06
N LEU A 206 -1.32 -20.20 -10.82
CA LEU A 206 -0.99 -19.50 -12.07
C LEU A 206 -0.12 -18.27 -11.85
N ILE A 207 -0.17 -17.63 -10.69
CA ILE A 207 0.59 -16.41 -10.44
C ILE A 207 2.01 -16.73 -9.99
N PHE A 208 2.19 -17.67 -9.09
CA PHE A 208 3.54 -18.08 -8.67
C PHE A 208 4.23 -18.94 -9.73
N SER A 209 3.53 -19.85 -10.39
CA SER A 209 4.08 -20.65 -11.50
C SER A 209 4.21 -19.85 -12.80
N GLY A 210 3.28 -18.96 -13.10
CA GLY A 210 3.31 -18.12 -14.30
C GLY A 210 4.38 -17.03 -14.26
N LEU A 211 4.77 -16.56 -13.07
CA LEU A 211 5.90 -15.64 -12.91
C LEU A 211 7.25 -16.38 -12.95
N ASN A 212 7.25 -17.69 -12.92
CA ASN A 212 8.45 -18.54 -12.98
C ASN A 212 9.57 -18.13 -12.00
N PHE A 213 9.20 -17.41 -10.91
CA PHE A 213 10.16 -16.85 -9.98
C PHE A 213 11.02 -17.92 -9.30
N PHE A 214 10.44 -19.11 -9.07
CA PHE A 214 11.12 -20.18 -8.35
C PHE A 214 12.02 -21.05 -9.22
N ASN A 215 11.93 -20.90 -10.54
CA ASN A 215 12.76 -21.63 -11.51
C ASN A 215 13.80 -20.74 -12.19
N LYS A 216 13.95 -19.48 -11.74
CA LYS A 216 14.92 -18.55 -12.29
C LYS A 216 16.27 -18.69 -11.60
N THR A 217 17.32 -18.43 -12.33
CA THR A 217 18.63 -18.21 -11.73
C THR A 217 18.65 -16.92 -10.93
N GLU A 218 19.60 -16.78 -10.01
CA GLU A 218 19.74 -15.58 -9.20
C GLU A 218 19.91 -14.30 -10.04
N LEU A 219 20.52 -14.39 -11.22
CA LEU A 219 20.70 -13.27 -12.17
C LEU A 219 19.43 -12.89 -12.93
N GLU A 220 18.49 -13.80 -13.05
CA GLU A 220 17.24 -13.60 -13.81
C GLU A 220 16.06 -13.20 -12.94
N ILE A 221 16.17 -13.37 -11.61
CA ILE A 221 15.07 -13.08 -10.72
C ILE A 221 14.87 -11.58 -10.54
N GLY A 222 13.61 -11.16 -10.52
CA GLY A 222 13.21 -9.80 -10.15
C GLY A 222 13.73 -8.73 -11.12
N PHE A 223 14.13 -7.60 -10.56
CA PHE A 223 14.55 -6.41 -11.30
C PHE A 223 15.99 -6.05 -10.95
N ASP A 224 16.66 -5.36 -11.87
CA ASP A 224 17.94 -4.72 -11.58
C ASP A 224 17.78 -3.70 -10.44
N TYR A 225 18.68 -3.73 -9.46
CA TYR A 225 18.55 -2.91 -8.25
C TYR A 225 18.63 -1.42 -8.57
N ASP A 226 19.62 -0.99 -9.36
CA ASP A 226 19.85 0.42 -9.66
C ASP A 226 18.68 1.00 -10.47
N GLN A 227 18.14 0.23 -11.41
CA GLN A 227 16.95 0.62 -12.14
C GLN A 227 15.71 0.68 -11.24
N TYR A 228 15.57 -0.28 -10.31
CA TYR A 228 14.44 -0.36 -9.42
C TYR A 228 14.39 0.81 -8.44
N ILE A 229 15.54 1.22 -7.88
CA ILE A 229 15.61 2.31 -6.89
C ILE A 229 15.69 3.70 -7.51
N LYS A 230 15.95 3.84 -8.80
CA LYS A 230 16.21 5.12 -9.49
C LYS A 230 15.24 6.26 -9.15
N TYR A 231 13.98 5.91 -8.88
CA TYR A 231 12.91 6.87 -8.55
C TYR A 231 12.22 6.53 -7.22
N ARG A 232 12.92 5.83 -6.33
CA ARG A 232 12.37 5.40 -5.03
C ARG A 232 13.32 5.81 -3.93
N GLU A 233 12.74 6.26 -2.84
CA GLU A 233 13.49 6.37 -1.60
C GLU A 233 13.59 4.99 -0.96
N ILE A 234 14.76 4.66 -0.47
CA ILE A 234 15.03 3.37 0.19
C ILE A 234 15.26 3.56 1.67
N GLU A 235 14.91 2.56 2.44
CA GLU A 235 15.18 2.47 3.87
C GLU A 235 15.73 1.09 4.18
N GLN A 236 16.82 1.02 4.93
CA GLN A 236 17.45 -0.24 5.30
C GLN A 236 16.62 -0.91 6.39
N ILE A 237 16.27 -2.18 6.19
CA ILE A 237 15.52 -3.00 7.16
C ILE A 237 16.45 -4.05 7.81
N GLU A 238 17.43 -4.57 7.06
CA GLU A 238 18.37 -5.62 7.51
C GLU A 238 19.82 -5.27 7.18
#